data_523c0f4d4d3bc6b2adf8a3cec4ad282f
#
_entry.id   523c0f4d4d3bc6b2adf8a3cec4ad282f
#
_cell.length_a   1.000
_cell.length_b   1.000
_cell.length_c   1.000
_cell.angle_alpha   90.00
_cell.angle_beta   90.00
_cell.angle_gamma   90.00
#
_symmetry.space_group_name_H-M   'P 1'
#
loop_
_entity.id
_entity.type
_entity.pdbx_description
1 polymer ?
#
loop_
_entity_poly.entity_id
_entity_poly.type
_entity_poly.pdbx_seq_one_letter_code
_entity_poly.pdbx_strand_id
1 'polypeptide(L)' 'MSLLDDAFWAALDAARGNADAAFPILKTKLVSPSPPLIQELRWLRSRYADDTDDILKEALGRFAERWRARRDEEANPSP' A
#
# COMPACT_ATOMS: atom_id res chain seq x y z
N MET A 1 13.93 -1.69 1.27
CA MET A 1 12.48 -1.55 1.00
C MET A 1 11.87 -0.49 1.88
N SER A 2 10.87 0.22 1.37
CA SER A 2 10.18 1.25 2.11
C SER A 2 9.20 0.63 3.10
N LEU A 3 9.12 1.17 4.32
CA LEU A 3 8.14 0.74 5.31
C LEU A 3 6.71 1.01 4.84
N LEU A 4 6.53 2.07 4.07
CA LEU A 4 5.23 2.40 3.49
C LEU A 4 4.81 1.35 2.45
N ASP A 5 5.75 0.87 1.64
CA ASP A 5 5.50 -0.23 0.70
C ASP A 5 5.08 -1.50 1.44
N ASP A 6 5.76 -1.82 2.54
CA ASP A 6 5.40 -2.98 3.37
C ASP A 6 3.99 -2.84 3.93
N ALA A 7 3.58 -1.62 4.32
CA ALA A 7 2.22 -1.36 4.78
C ALA A 7 1.20 -1.57 3.68
N PHE A 8 1.50 -1.16 2.44
CA PHE A 8 0.64 -1.42 1.29
C PHE A 8 0.47 -2.92 1.05
N TRP A 9 1.57 -3.67 1.04
CA TRP A 9 1.53 -5.12 0.82
C TRP A 9 0.73 -5.81 1.92
N ALA A 10 0.92 -5.45 3.18
CA ALA A 10 0.18 -6.02 4.29
C ALA A 10 -1.32 -5.73 4.19
N ALA A 11 -1.69 -4.52 3.82
CA ALA A 11 -3.09 -4.16 3.64
C ALA A 11 -3.73 -4.95 2.49
N LEU A 12 -3.01 -5.11 1.38
CA LEU A 12 -3.49 -5.88 0.23
C LEU A 12 -3.61 -7.36 0.56
N ASP A 13 -2.69 -7.92 1.33
CA ASP A 13 -2.79 -9.32 1.78
C ASP A 13 -4.05 -9.52 2.62
N ALA A 14 -4.33 -8.61 3.54
CA ALA A 14 -5.54 -8.68 4.37
C ALA A 14 -6.82 -8.51 3.55
N ALA A 15 -6.78 -7.70 2.49
CA ALA A 15 -7.93 -7.42 1.62
C ALA A 15 -7.97 -8.32 0.38
N ARG A 16 -7.05 -9.29 0.27
CA ARG A 16 -6.96 -10.24 -0.85
C ARG A 16 -6.86 -9.53 -2.21
N GLY A 17 -6.07 -8.47 -2.27
CA GLY A 17 -5.81 -7.73 -3.49
C GLY A 17 -6.88 -6.72 -3.88
N ASN A 18 -7.90 -6.51 -3.06
CA ASN A 18 -8.91 -5.49 -3.30
C ASN A 18 -8.44 -4.14 -2.77
N ALA A 19 -8.09 -3.22 -3.66
CA ALA A 19 -7.58 -1.90 -3.27
C ALA A 19 -8.59 -1.11 -2.44
N ASP A 20 -9.87 -1.16 -2.78
CA ASP A 20 -10.91 -0.43 -2.04
C ASP A 20 -11.04 -0.94 -0.61
N ALA A 21 -10.97 -2.25 -0.41
CA ALA A 21 -11.00 -2.85 0.93
C ALA A 21 -9.70 -2.64 1.68
N ALA A 22 -8.56 -2.58 0.97
CA ALA A 22 -7.25 -2.37 1.57
C ALA A 22 -7.07 -0.95 2.12
N PHE A 23 -7.74 0.04 1.53
CA PHE A 23 -7.57 1.43 1.92
C PHE A 23 -7.90 1.69 3.41
N PRO A 24 -9.07 1.28 3.94
CA PRO A 24 -9.34 1.47 5.37
C PRO A 24 -8.38 0.67 6.27
N ILE A 25 -7.93 -0.49 5.82
CA ILE A 25 -6.93 -1.28 6.56
C ILE A 25 -5.62 -0.52 6.64
N LEU A 26 -5.18 0.06 5.52
CA LEU A 26 -3.98 0.89 5.46
C LEU A 26 -4.10 2.11 6.38
N LYS A 27 -5.22 2.80 6.35
CA LYS A 27 -5.47 3.97 7.20
C LYS A 27 -5.36 3.61 8.68
N THR A 28 -5.89 2.46 9.07
CA THR A 28 -5.79 1.97 10.46
C THR A 28 -4.33 1.75 10.86
N LYS A 29 -3.51 1.20 9.98
CA LYS A 29 -2.08 1.01 10.24
C LYS A 29 -1.33 2.32 10.37
N LEU A 30 -1.80 3.39 9.72
CA LEU A 30 -1.15 4.69 9.74
C LEU A 30 -1.59 5.59 10.89
N VAL A 31 -2.52 5.15 11.73
CA VAL A 31 -2.98 5.91 12.91
C VAL A 31 -1.86 6.05 13.96
N SER A 32 -1.06 4.99 14.15
CA SER A 32 0.07 5.01 15.08
C SER A 32 1.32 4.49 14.38
N PRO A 33 1.86 5.27 13.42
CA PRO A 33 3.01 4.80 12.67
C PRO A 33 4.29 4.79 13.51
N SER A 34 5.21 3.90 13.17
CA SER A 34 6.55 3.89 13.76
C SER A 34 7.32 5.16 13.34
N PRO A 35 8.34 5.60 14.11
CA PRO A 35 9.12 6.78 13.74
C PRO A 35 9.66 6.79 12.30
N PRO A 36 10.24 5.69 11.78
CA PRO A 36 10.66 5.66 10.38
C PRO A 36 9.51 5.85 9.39
N LEU A 37 8.34 5.28 9.70
CA LEU A 37 7.16 5.44 8.84
C LEU A 37 6.65 6.88 8.87
N ILE A 38 6.72 7.54 10.03
CA ILE A 38 6.36 8.97 10.14
C ILE A 38 7.20 9.81 9.18
N GLN A 39 8.50 9.53 9.09
CA GLN A 39 9.40 10.27 8.19
C GLN A 39 9.00 10.07 6.73
N GLU A 40 8.66 8.85 6.32
CA GLU A 40 8.20 8.57 4.97
C GLU A 40 6.90 9.31 4.65
N LEU A 41 5.96 9.35 5.60
CA LEU A 41 4.70 10.08 5.44
C LEU A 41 4.91 11.59 5.33
N ARG A 42 5.85 12.14 6.11
CA ARG A 42 6.20 13.56 6.03
C ARG A 42 6.81 13.90 4.68
N TRP A 43 7.68 13.04 4.17
CA TRP A 43 8.27 13.23 2.86
C TRP A 43 7.19 13.24 1.78
N LEU A 44 6.25 12.30 1.85
CA LEU A 44 5.15 12.21 0.92
C LEU A 44 4.31 13.49 0.94
N ARG A 45 3.98 13.98 2.14
CA ARG A 45 3.19 15.21 2.31
C ARG A 45 3.92 16.44 1.80
N SER A 46 5.24 16.52 1.99
CA SER A 46 6.01 17.67 1.53
C SER A 46 6.12 17.70 0.00
N ARG A 47 6.18 16.52 -0.63
CA ARG A 47 6.31 16.42 -2.07
C ARG A 47 4.98 16.59 -2.79
N TYR A 48 3.89 16.16 -2.18
CA TYR A 48 2.55 16.24 -2.74
C TYR A 48 1.68 17.04 -1.77
N ALA A 49 1.53 18.34 -2.05
CA ALA A 49 0.80 19.25 -1.17
C ALA A 49 -0.70 18.99 -1.14
N ASP A 50 -1.21 18.21 -2.07
CA ASP A 50 -2.64 17.91 -2.19
C ASP A 50 -3.05 16.69 -1.35
N ASP A 51 -4.25 16.21 -1.55
CA ASP A 51 -4.90 15.20 -0.75
C ASP A 51 -4.05 13.92 -0.65
N THR A 52 -3.49 13.67 0.52
CA THR A 52 -2.68 12.48 0.80
C THR A 52 -3.48 11.20 0.59
N ASP A 53 -4.79 11.22 0.88
CA ASP A 53 -5.64 10.05 0.70
C ASP A 53 -5.76 9.66 -0.78
N ASP A 54 -5.86 10.63 -1.68
CA ASP A 54 -5.92 10.36 -3.11
C ASP A 54 -4.63 9.72 -3.60
N ILE A 55 -3.49 10.21 -3.12
CA ILE A 55 -2.18 9.65 -3.46
C ILE A 55 -2.07 8.21 -2.96
N LEU A 56 -2.51 7.95 -1.74
CA LEU A 56 -2.49 6.61 -1.16
C LEU A 56 -3.42 5.65 -1.92
N LYS A 57 -4.60 6.11 -2.32
CA LYS A 57 -5.53 5.29 -3.12
C LYS A 57 -4.94 4.94 -4.47
N GLU A 58 -4.32 5.90 -5.15
CA GLU A 58 -3.67 5.65 -6.44
C GLU A 58 -2.53 4.65 -6.30
N ALA A 59 -1.69 4.83 -5.29
CA ALA A 59 -0.59 3.91 -5.01
C ALA A 59 -1.11 2.51 -4.70
N LEU A 60 -2.17 2.39 -3.90
CA LEU A 60 -2.78 1.10 -3.60
C LEU A 60 -3.28 0.41 -4.86
N GLY A 61 -3.87 1.15 -5.79
CA GLY A 61 -4.32 0.59 -7.06
C GLY A 61 -3.17 -0.04 -7.85
N ARG A 62 -2.02 0.65 -7.92
CA ARG A 62 -0.82 0.14 -8.58
C ARG A 62 -0.26 -1.09 -7.88
N PHE A 63 -0.20 -1.07 -6.55
CA PHE A 63 0.25 -2.23 -5.79
C PHE A 63 -0.70 -3.40 -5.91
N ALA A 64 -2.01 -3.15 -6.00
CA ALA A 64 -3.00 -4.20 -6.19
C ALA A 64 -2.80 -4.94 -7.50
N GLU A 65 -2.46 -4.23 -8.58
CA GLU A 65 -2.14 -4.86 -9.86
C GLU A 65 -0.93 -5.78 -9.74
N ARG A 66 0.13 -5.32 -9.07
CA ARG A 66 1.32 -6.13 -8.80
C ARG A 66 1.00 -7.34 -7.93
N TRP A 67 0.16 -7.14 -6.93
CA TRP A 67 -0.28 -8.20 -6.04
C TRP A 67 -0.99 -9.31 -6.80
N ARG A 68 -1.90 -8.94 -7.71
CA ARG A 68 -2.62 -9.92 -8.55
C ARG A 68 -1.70 -10.65 -9.50
N ALA A 69 -0.78 -9.94 -10.13
CA ALA A 69 0.20 -10.55 -11.02
C ALA A 69 1.07 -11.57 -10.28
N ARG A 70 1.48 -11.23 -9.06
CA ARG A 70 2.28 -12.11 -8.21
C ARG A 70 1.50 -13.37 -7.81
N ARG A 71 0.21 -13.20 -7.47
CA ARG A 71 -0.67 -14.33 -7.14
C ARG A 71 -0.85 -15.25 -8.34
N ASP A 72 -1.03 -14.68 -9.52
CA ASP A 72 -1.18 -15.47 -10.76
C ASP A 72 0.09 -16.26 -11.04
N GLU A 73 1.27 -15.70 -10.83
CA GLU A 73 2.53 -16.42 -10.97
C GLU A 73 2.64 -17.59 -9.99
N GLU A 74 2.24 -17.38 -8.75
CA GLU A 74 2.25 -18.42 -7.73
C GLU A 74 1.23 -19.53 -8.02
N ALA A 75 0.07 -19.16 -8.55
CA ALA A 75 -0.99 -20.11 -8.89
C ALA A 75 -0.66 -20.90 -10.14
N ASN A 76 0.04 -20.29 -11.10
CA ASN A 76 0.43 -20.91 -12.36
C ASN A 76 1.94 -20.75 -12.57
N PRO A 77 2.77 -21.47 -11.78
CA PRO A 77 4.21 -21.39 -12.00
C PRO A 77 4.54 -21.86 -13.41
N SER A 78 5.27 -21.05 -14.14
CA SER A 78 5.72 -21.41 -15.47
C SER A 78 6.57 -22.67 -15.40
N PRO A 79 6.34 -23.63 -16.30
CA PRO A 79 7.17 -24.83 -16.35
C PRO A 79 8.64 -24.52 -16.69
#